data_38e0c72d67ba8aafae07ac5ef9486ab8
#
_entry.id   38e0c72d67ba8aafae07ac5ef9486ab8
#
_cell.length_a   1.000
_cell.length_b   1.000
_cell.length_c   1.000
_cell.angle_alpha   90.00
_cell.angle_beta   90.00
_cell.angle_gamma   90.00
#
_symmetry.space_group_name_H-M   'P 1'
#
loop_
_entity.id
_entity.type
_entity.pdbx_description
1 polymer ?
#
loop_
_entity_poly.entity_id
_entity_poly.type
_entity_poly.pdbx_seq_one_letter_code
_entity_poly.pdbx_strand_id
1 'polypeptide(L)'
;MSDPFLIGEAMTGGYGGADILHDCTISVERGEIAVIVGPNGAGKSTAMKAVFGMLQLRKGSVRLDGTDIGDLSPQARVRAGMGFVPQTGNIFPGMTVEENLEMGAFIREDDHSDTRDQVFELFPILRDKRHQAAGELSGGQRQQVAVGRALMTRPKVLMLDEPTAGVSPIVMDELFDRIIEVARTGIPILMVEQNARQALEIADKGFVMVQGRNRYTDTGRALLADPEVRKSFLGG
;
A
#
# COMPACT_ATOMS: atom_id res chain seq x y z
N MET A 1 14.04 -18.50 10.18
CA MET A 1 13.52 -17.32 9.45
C MET A 1 12.58 -16.63 10.42
N SER A 2 12.68 -15.31 10.60
CA SER A 2 11.74 -14.56 11.41
C SER A 2 10.36 -14.62 10.76
N ASP A 3 9.28 -14.62 11.56
CA ASP A 3 7.93 -14.50 11.01
C ASP A 3 7.77 -13.10 10.35
N PRO A 4 7.13 -13.02 9.16
CA PRO A 4 6.85 -11.76 8.50
C PRO A 4 6.09 -10.79 9.41
N PHE A 5 6.35 -9.47 9.26
CA PHE A 5 5.66 -8.47 10.05
C PHE A 5 4.16 -8.39 9.75
N LEU A 6 3.80 -8.45 8.46
CA LEU A 6 2.42 -8.63 8.01
C LEU A 6 2.37 -9.80 7.05
N ILE A 7 1.43 -10.72 7.24
CA ILE A 7 1.21 -11.85 6.35
C ILE A 7 -0.29 -12.13 6.19
N GLY A 8 -0.72 -12.28 4.94
CA GLY A 8 -1.95 -12.95 4.56
C GLY A 8 -1.59 -14.31 3.99
N GLU A 9 -1.89 -15.39 4.72
CA GLU A 9 -1.42 -16.75 4.42
C GLU A 9 -2.54 -17.61 3.87
N ALA A 10 -2.31 -18.30 2.75
CA ALA A 10 -3.23 -19.25 2.11
C ALA A 10 -4.66 -18.67 1.91
N MET A 11 -4.75 -17.36 1.62
CA MET A 11 -6.00 -16.64 1.53
C MET A 11 -6.88 -17.17 0.39
N THR A 12 -8.11 -17.57 0.73
CA THR A 12 -9.16 -17.93 -0.21
C THR A 12 -10.42 -17.15 0.13
N GLY A 13 -10.98 -16.44 -0.84
CA GLY A 13 -12.16 -15.62 -0.65
C GLY A 13 -12.45 -14.72 -1.84
N GLY A 14 -13.58 -14.01 -1.78
CA GLY A 14 -14.06 -13.15 -2.86
C GLY A 14 -15.36 -12.48 -2.49
N TYR A 15 -16.11 -12.03 -3.49
CA TYR A 15 -17.37 -11.32 -3.30
C TYR A 15 -18.57 -12.22 -3.68
N GLY A 16 -19.69 -12.08 -2.95
CA GLY A 16 -20.99 -12.63 -3.34
C GLY A 16 -21.03 -14.14 -3.55
N GLY A 17 -20.17 -14.94 -2.94
CA GLY A 17 -20.16 -16.40 -3.09
C GLY A 17 -19.09 -16.95 -4.06
N ALA A 18 -18.50 -16.12 -4.92
CA ALA A 18 -17.41 -16.53 -5.80
C ALA A 18 -16.05 -16.23 -5.16
N ASP A 19 -15.10 -17.17 -5.24
CA ASP A 19 -13.72 -16.93 -4.84
C ASP A 19 -12.96 -16.20 -5.96
N ILE A 20 -12.25 -15.15 -5.59
CA ILE A 20 -11.31 -14.42 -6.43
C ILE A 20 -9.89 -14.77 -6.04
N LEU A 21 -9.64 -14.98 -4.74
CA LEU A 21 -8.38 -15.46 -4.22
C LEU A 21 -8.45 -16.98 -4.01
N HIS A 22 -7.39 -17.66 -4.38
CA HIS A 22 -7.25 -19.10 -4.32
C HIS A 22 -5.90 -19.50 -3.76
N ASP A 23 -5.79 -19.70 -2.45
CA ASP A 23 -4.54 -20.07 -1.78
C ASP A 23 -3.43 -19.03 -2.02
N CYS A 24 -3.79 -17.75 -1.88
CA CYS A 24 -2.89 -16.63 -2.11
C CYS A 24 -2.13 -16.29 -0.83
N THR A 25 -0.80 -16.18 -0.90
CA THR A 25 0.03 -15.79 0.23
C THR A 25 0.82 -14.54 -0.08
N ILE A 26 0.72 -13.51 0.77
CA ILE A 26 1.39 -12.24 0.62
C ILE A 26 1.97 -11.84 1.97
N SER A 27 3.21 -11.38 1.99
CA SER A 27 3.88 -10.99 3.23
C SER A 27 4.81 -9.81 3.02
N VAL A 28 5.10 -9.09 4.10
CA VAL A 28 6.11 -8.04 4.14
C VAL A 28 6.85 -8.09 5.47
N GLU A 29 8.18 -7.93 5.41
CA GLU A 29 9.07 -7.83 6.57
C GLU A 29 9.18 -6.37 7.05
N ARG A 30 9.79 -6.15 8.22
CA ARG A 30 10.05 -4.79 8.73
C ARG A 30 11.01 -4.04 7.82
N GLY A 31 10.66 -2.82 7.43
CA GLY A 31 11.46 -1.96 6.56
C GLY A 31 11.53 -2.42 5.10
N GLU A 32 10.79 -3.47 4.72
CA GLU A 32 10.73 -4.02 3.37
C GLU A 32 9.67 -3.29 2.53
N ILE A 33 9.91 -3.18 1.23
CA ILE A 33 8.90 -2.83 0.21
C ILE A 33 8.50 -4.12 -0.50
N ALA A 34 7.28 -4.60 -0.23
CA ALA A 34 6.69 -5.75 -0.91
C ALA A 34 5.66 -5.28 -1.94
N VAL A 35 5.76 -5.78 -3.17
CA VAL A 35 4.92 -5.32 -4.28
C VAL A 35 4.12 -6.47 -4.88
N ILE A 36 2.84 -6.23 -5.10
CA ILE A 36 1.93 -7.14 -5.80
C ILE A 36 1.71 -6.61 -7.21
N VAL A 37 2.09 -7.39 -8.22
CA VAL A 37 1.91 -7.07 -9.63
C VAL A 37 1.14 -8.17 -10.35
N GLY A 38 0.66 -7.89 -11.56
CA GLY A 38 -0.07 -8.84 -12.38
C GLY A 38 -1.11 -8.15 -13.27
N PRO A 39 -1.73 -8.87 -14.20
CA PRO A 39 -2.71 -8.32 -15.13
C PRO A 39 -3.95 -7.78 -14.41
N ASN A 40 -4.75 -7.00 -15.14
CA ASN A 40 -6.06 -6.55 -14.65
C ASN A 40 -6.95 -7.77 -14.38
N GLY A 41 -7.66 -7.74 -13.25
CA GLY A 41 -8.49 -8.88 -12.82
C GLY A 41 -7.70 -10.03 -12.16
N ALA A 42 -6.39 -9.92 -11.96
CA ALA A 42 -5.59 -10.96 -11.28
C ALA A 42 -5.93 -11.15 -9.79
N GLY A 43 -6.70 -10.24 -9.19
CA GLY A 43 -7.05 -10.31 -7.77
C GLY A 43 -6.18 -9.45 -6.84
N LYS A 44 -5.31 -8.60 -7.38
CA LYS A 44 -4.37 -7.76 -6.61
C LYS A 44 -5.05 -6.91 -5.53
N SER A 45 -5.97 -6.02 -5.93
CA SER A 45 -6.72 -5.17 -4.98
C SER A 45 -7.66 -6.00 -4.08
N THR A 46 -8.09 -7.19 -4.54
CA THR A 46 -8.86 -8.12 -3.69
C THR A 46 -7.98 -8.68 -2.58
N ALA A 47 -6.73 -9.05 -2.87
CA ALA A 47 -5.77 -9.51 -1.87
C ALA A 47 -5.45 -8.38 -0.86
N MET A 48 -5.22 -7.16 -1.34
CA MET A 48 -5.03 -5.99 -0.50
C MET A 48 -6.22 -5.77 0.44
N LYS A 49 -7.45 -5.80 -0.09
CA LYS A 49 -8.69 -5.63 0.70
C LYS A 49 -8.90 -6.76 1.71
N ALA A 50 -8.52 -8.00 1.36
CA ALA A 50 -8.56 -9.13 2.30
C ALA A 50 -7.60 -8.93 3.47
N VAL A 51 -6.35 -8.55 3.18
CA VAL A 51 -5.34 -8.24 4.21
C VAL A 51 -5.77 -7.06 5.08
N PHE A 52 -6.49 -6.07 4.54
CA PHE A 52 -6.98 -4.93 5.31
C PHE A 52 -8.32 -5.18 6.03
N GLY A 53 -8.96 -6.35 5.83
CA GLY A 53 -10.23 -6.70 6.48
C GLY A 53 -11.48 -6.14 5.83
N MET A 54 -11.39 -5.67 4.58
CA MET A 54 -12.53 -5.24 3.76
C MET A 54 -13.19 -6.41 3.03
N LEU A 55 -12.60 -7.57 3.09
CA LEU A 55 -13.10 -8.83 2.53
C LEU A 55 -12.95 -9.92 3.58
N GLN A 56 -14.03 -10.67 3.84
CA GLN A 56 -13.96 -11.83 4.72
C GLN A 56 -13.39 -13.04 3.96
N LEU A 57 -12.33 -13.62 4.51
CA LEU A 57 -11.74 -14.84 3.99
C LEU A 57 -12.62 -16.06 4.33
N ARG A 58 -12.69 -17.02 3.41
CA ARG A 58 -13.28 -18.34 3.67
C ARG A 58 -12.25 -19.33 4.20
N LYS A 59 -10.97 -19.15 3.81
CA LYS A 59 -9.82 -19.91 4.30
C LYS A 59 -8.59 -19.02 4.35
N GLY A 60 -7.62 -19.43 5.13
CA GLY A 60 -6.39 -18.69 5.36
C GLY A 60 -6.49 -17.80 6.59
N SER A 61 -5.44 -17.06 6.84
CA SER A 61 -5.33 -16.17 8.01
C SER A 61 -4.63 -14.87 7.65
N VAL A 62 -4.80 -13.85 8.47
CA VAL A 62 -4.03 -12.60 8.38
C VAL A 62 -3.42 -12.31 9.74
N ARG A 63 -2.10 -12.17 9.79
CA ARG A 63 -1.35 -11.87 11.02
C ARG A 63 -0.56 -10.57 10.86
N LEU A 64 -0.58 -9.78 11.92
CA LEU A 64 0.21 -8.56 12.07
C LEU A 64 1.10 -8.70 13.31
N ASP A 65 2.41 -8.65 13.13
CA ASP A 65 3.40 -8.79 14.22
C ASP A 65 3.14 -10.05 15.07
N GLY A 66 2.92 -11.19 14.39
CA GLY A 66 2.61 -12.48 15.01
C GLY A 66 1.17 -12.63 15.53
N THR A 67 0.40 -11.55 15.64
CA THR A 67 -0.98 -11.57 16.15
C THR A 67 -1.97 -11.81 15.03
N ASP A 68 -2.88 -12.79 15.19
CA ASP A 68 -3.99 -13.00 14.25
C ASP A 68 -4.97 -11.82 14.32
N ILE A 69 -5.24 -11.24 13.15
CA ILE A 69 -6.16 -10.11 12.99
C ILE A 69 -7.33 -10.45 12.04
N GLY A 70 -7.53 -11.74 11.73
CA GLY A 70 -8.53 -12.21 10.77
C GLY A 70 -9.93 -11.66 11.03
N ASP A 71 -10.36 -11.68 12.29
CA ASP A 71 -11.70 -11.25 12.71
C ASP A 71 -11.82 -9.74 12.99
N LEU A 72 -10.71 -8.98 12.90
CA LEU A 72 -10.74 -7.55 13.16
C LEU A 72 -11.37 -6.78 11.98
N SER A 73 -12.27 -5.84 12.31
CA SER A 73 -12.78 -4.87 11.34
C SER A 73 -11.66 -3.97 10.78
N PRO A 74 -11.85 -3.34 9.61
CA PRO A 74 -10.86 -2.39 9.07
C PRO A 74 -10.47 -1.30 10.08
N GLN A 75 -11.43 -0.76 10.83
CA GLN A 75 -11.18 0.26 11.85
C GLN A 75 -10.31 -0.29 13.00
N ALA A 76 -10.54 -1.54 13.40
CA ALA A 76 -9.71 -2.18 14.44
C ALA A 76 -8.30 -2.46 13.92
N ARG A 77 -8.14 -2.83 12.63
CA ARG A 77 -6.82 -3.00 11.99
C ARG A 77 -6.05 -1.68 11.90
N VAL A 78 -6.73 -0.55 11.63
CA VAL A 78 -6.10 0.78 11.70
C VAL A 78 -5.60 1.06 13.13
N ARG A 79 -6.40 0.78 14.16
CA ARG A 79 -5.97 0.93 15.57
C ARG A 79 -4.82 -0.01 15.95
N ALA A 80 -4.72 -1.18 15.31
CA ALA A 80 -3.61 -2.10 15.48
C ALA A 80 -2.30 -1.62 14.80
N GLY A 81 -2.40 -0.59 13.93
CA GLY A 81 -1.26 0.04 13.28
C GLY A 81 -1.19 -0.17 11.76
N MET A 82 -2.28 -0.52 11.10
CA MET A 82 -2.29 -0.62 9.62
C MET A 82 -2.73 0.71 9.01
N GLY A 83 -1.89 1.31 8.16
CA GLY A 83 -2.26 2.43 7.30
C GLY A 83 -2.71 1.93 5.93
N PHE A 84 -3.74 2.53 5.34
CA PHE A 84 -4.21 2.17 4.01
C PHE A 84 -4.52 3.39 3.15
N VAL A 85 -3.97 3.41 1.94
CA VAL A 85 -4.24 4.41 0.90
C VAL A 85 -4.96 3.72 -0.25
N PRO A 86 -6.27 3.93 -0.42
CA PRO A 86 -7.01 3.37 -1.54
C PRO A 86 -6.68 4.10 -2.86
N GLN A 87 -6.88 3.44 -3.99
CA GLN A 87 -6.64 3.96 -5.33
C GLN A 87 -7.44 5.25 -5.61
N THR A 88 -8.67 5.33 -5.14
CA THR A 88 -9.60 6.46 -5.38
C THR A 88 -10.25 6.95 -4.09
N GLY A 89 -10.74 8.19 -4.09
CA GLY A 89 -11.41 8.76 -2.93
C GLY A 89 -10.47 8.93 -1.72
N ASN A 90 -9.19 9.08 -1.99
CA ASN A 90 -8.11 9.06 -1.00
C ASN A 90 -7.79 10.43 -0.37
N ILE A 91 -8.47 11.50 -0.76
CA ILE A 91 -8.38 12.84 -0.17
C ILE A 91 -9.77 13.49 -0.02
N PHE A 92 -9.84 14.54 0.78
CA PHE A 92 -10.99 15.45 0.88
C PHE A 92 -10.71 16.70 0.04
N PRO A 93 -11.22 16.80 -1.19
CA PRO A 93 -10.82 17.85 -2.14
C PRO A 93 -11.22 19.27 -1.71
N GLY A 94 -12.30 19.40 -0.92
CA GLY A 94 -12.77 20.67 -0.37
C GLY A 94 -12.03 21.17 0.87
N MET A 95 -11.16 20.34 1.44
CA MET A 95 -10.32 20.69 2.59
C MET A 95 -8.93 21.11 2.12
N THR A 96 -8.24 21.90 2.92
CA THR A 96 -6.83 22.22 2.72
C THR A 96 -5.95 20.98 2.86
N VAL A 97 -4.69 21.06 2.45
CA VAL A 97 -3.68 20.01 2.67
C VAL A 97 -3.55 19.71 4.15
N GLU A 98 -3.41 20.75 4.99
CA GLU A 98 -3.24 20.59 6.44
C GLU A 98 -4.47 19.93 7.09
N GLU A 99 -5.68 20.36 6.76
CA GLU A 99 -6.92 19.72 7.23
C GLU A 99 -7.03 18.25 6.78
N ASN A 100 -6.58 17.91 5.56
CA ASN A 100 -6.52 16.51 5.13
C ASN A 100 -5.57 15.68 6.00
N LEU A 101 -4.40 16.21 6.37
CA LEU A 101 -3.46 15.55 7.28
C LEU A 101 -4.08 15.37 8.67
N GLU A 102 -4.70 16.42 9.22
CA GLU A 102 -5.38 16.36 10.53
C GLU A 102 -6.49 15.31 10.57
N MET A 103 -7.25 15.16 9.47
CA MET A 103 -8.24 14.09 9.35
C MET A 103 -7.61 12.69 9.43
N GLY A 104 -6.34 12.54 9.02
CA GLY A 104 -5.59 11.29 9.21
C GLY A 104 -5.32 10.96 10.68
N ALA A 105 -5.15 11.97 11.52
CA ALA A 105 -4.94 11.81 12.96
C ALA A 105 -6.24 11.66 13.78
N PHE A 106 -7.42 11.67 13.15
CA PHE A 106 -8.73 11.64 13.82
C PHE A 106 -8.92 10.51 14.86
N ILE A 107 -8.23 9.39 14.68
CA ILE A 107 -8.30 8.26 15.61
C ILE A 107 -7.38 8.41 16.84
N ARG A 108 -6.56 9.46 16.88
CA ARG A 108 -5.56 9.71 17.92
C ARG A 108 -6.06 10.74 18.91
N GLU A 109 -5.65 10.57 20.18
CA GLU A 109 -5.97 11.48 21.27
C GLU A 109 -4.73 12.26 21.75
N ASP A 110 -3.53 11.91 21.23
CA ASP A 110 -2.27 12.56 21.55
C ASP A 110 -2.00 13.78 20.66
N ASP A 111 -1.04 14.62 21.05
CA ASP A 111 -0.52 15.67 20.18
C ASP A 111 0.17 15.03 18.96
N HIS A 112 -0.26 15.41 17.77
CA HIS A 112 0.22 14.89 16.51
C HIS A 112 1.05 15.90 15.69
N SER A 113 1.41 17.03 16.30
CA SER A 113 2.24 18.08 15.66
C SER A 113 3.56 17.53 15.13
N ASP A 114 4.28 16.75 15.94
CA ASP A 114 5.53 16.11 15.53
C ASP A 114 5.34 15.18 14.32
N THR A 115 4.22 14.44 14.28
CA THR A 115 3.92 13.55 13.14
C THR A 115 3.65 14.35 11.88
N ARG A 116 2.91 15.46 12.00
CA ARG A 116 2.67 16.37 10.87
C ARG A 116 3.98 16.97 10.35
N ASP A 117 4.87 17.38 11.24
CA ASP A 117 6.16 17.93 10.85
C ASP A 117 7.03 16.90 10.14
N GLN A 118 7.05 15.63 10.58
CA GLN A 118 7.68 14.51 9.89
C GLN A 118 7.08 14.27 8.49
N VAL A 119 5.74 14.35 8.36
CA VAL A 119 5.08 14.26 7.04
C VAL A 119 5.51 15.41 6.13
N PHE A 120 5.64 16.62 6.65
CA PHE A 120 6.14 17.77 5.88
C PHE A 120 7.62 17.66 5.52
N GLU A 121 8.44 16.96 6.29
CA GLU A 121 9.82 16.63 5.94
C GLU A 121 9.89 15.62 4.79
N LEU A 122 9.07 14.57 4.85
CA LEU A 122 8.96 13.57 3.78
C LEU A 122 8.37 14.16 2.48
N PHE A 123 7.44 15.10 2.62
CA PHE A 123 6.72 15.73 1.50
C PHE A 123 6.77 17.25 1.58
N PRO A 124 7.92 17.91 1.27
CA PRO A 124 8.08 19.37 1.44
C PRO A 124 7.02 20.19 0.70
N ILE A 125 6.56 19.71 -0.47
CA ILE A 125 5.51 20.40 -1.24
C ILE A 125 4.19 20.52 -0.47
N LEU A 126 3.90 19.60 0.45
CA LEU A 126 2.70 19.67 1.28
C LEU A 126 2.81 20.79 2.33
N ARG A 127 4.02 21.06 2.85
CA ARG A 127 4.29 22.20 3.73
C ARG A 127 4.05 23.51 2.99
N ASP A 128 4.60 23.64 1.78
CA ASP A 128 4.48 24.86 0.97
C ASP A 128 3.03 25.17 0.61
N LYS A 129 2.23 24.13 0.39
CA LYS A 129 0.83 24.20 -0.03
C LYS A 129 -0.18 23.90 1.09
N ARG A 130 0.25 23.94 2.36
CA ARG A 130 -0.57 23.47 3.50
C ARG A 130 -1.94 24.14 3.59
N HIS A 131 -2.06 25.38 3.18
CA HIS A 131 -3.31 26.17 3.21
C HIS A 131 -4.10 26.13 1.89
N GLN A 132 -3.58 25.47 0.84
CA GLN A 132 -4.27 25.31 -0.43
C GLN A 132 -5.29 24.17 -0.35
N ALA A 133 -6.44 24.32 -1.02
CA ALA A 133 -7.42 23.25 -1.14
C ALA A 133 -6.82 22.04 -1.89
N ALA A 134 -6.96 20.84 -1.34
CA ALA A 134 -6.34 19.64 -1.89
C ALA A 134 -6.86 19.28 -3.29
N GLY A 135 -8.09 19.70 -3.62
CA GLY A 135 -8.67 19.53 -4.95
C GLY A 135 -7.96 20.30 -6.07
N GLU A 136 -7.26 21.39 -5.73
CA GLU A 136 -6.52 22.24 -6.68
C GLU A 136 -5.10 21.72 -6.98
N LEU A 137 -4.65 20.70 -6.27
CA LEU A 137 -3.33 20.10 -6.44
C LEU A 137 -3.25 19.25 -7.72
N SER A 138 -2.03 19.04 -8.23
CA SER A 138 -1.78 18.06 -9.29
C SER A 138 -2.09 16.62 -8.83
N GLY A 139 -2.25 15.69 -9.76
CA GLY A 139 -2.50 14.27 -9.44
C GLY A 139 -1.49 13.70 -8.46
N GLY A 140 -0.19 13.90 -8.73
CA GLY A 140 0.88 13.40 -7.85
C GLY A 140 0.91 14.09 -6.49
N GLN A 141 0.64 15.40 -6.43
CA GLN A 141 0.54 16.10 -5.15
C GLN A 141 -0.64 15.58 -4.31
N ARG A 142 -1.77 15.27 -4.95
CA ARG A 142 -2.90 14.62 -4.26
C ARG A 142 -2.53 13.25 -3.71
N GLN A 143 -1.74 12.46 -4.46
CA GLN A 143 -1.25 11.17 -3.94
C GLN A 143 -0.31 11.36 -2.73
N GLN A 144 0.56 12.37 -2.76
CA GLN A 144 1.39 12.71 -1.59
C GLN A 144 0.53 13.10 -0.37
N VAL A 145 -0.56 13.87 -0.56
CA VAL A 145 -1.53 14.17 0.52
C VAL A 145 -2.14 12.88 1.07
N ALA A 146 -2.55 11.95 0.19
CA ALA A 146 -3.16 10.69 0.60
C ALA A 146 -2.21 9.80 1.42
N VAL A 147 -0.93 9.70 0.99
CA VAL A 147 0.12 8.99 1.74
C VAL A 147 0.40 9.70 3.06
N GLY A 148 0.59 11.02 3.04
CA GLY A 148 0.81 11.83 4.24
C GLY A 148 -0.33 11.67 5.25
N ARG A 149 -1.59 11.70 4.80
CA ARG A 149 -2.75 11.46 5.65
C ARG A 149 -2.73 10.08 6.31
N ALA A 150 -2.32 9.03 5.57
CA ALA A 150 -2.19 7.69 6.15
C ALA A 150 -1.05 7.63 7.19
N LEU A 151 0.05 8.34 6.97
CA LEU A 151 1.17 8.42 7.93
C LEU A 151 0.79 9.13 9.23
N MET A 152 -0.18 10.04 9.22
CA MET A 152 -0.68 10.70 10.43
C MET A 152 -1.26 9.74 11.47
N THR A 153 -1.67 8.53 11.06
CA THR A 153 -2.09 7.47 12.01
C THR A 153 -0.92 6.86 12.79
N ARG A 154 0.36 7.20 12.48
CA ARG A 154 1.58 6.50 12.93
C ARG A 154 1.51 4.99 12.64
N PRO A 155 1.36 4.59 11.39
CA PRO A 155 1.16 3.19 11.07
C PRO A 155 2.42 2.37 11.31
N LYS A 156 2.24 1.12 11.71
CA LYS A 156 3.32 0.11 11.81
C LYS A 156 3.57 -0.57 10.47
N VAL A 157 2.62 -0.51 9.55
CA VAL A 157 2.71 -0.96 8.16
C VAL A 157 1.83 -0.07 7.29
N LEU A 158 2.31 0.29 6.10
CA LEU A 158 1.58 1.11 5.14
C LEU A 158 1.19 0.28 3.91
N MET A 159 -0.08 0.31 3.56
CA MET A 159 -0.63 -0.39 2.40
C MET A 159 -1.07 0.62 1.34
N LEU A 160 -0.62 0.44 0.09
CA LEU A 160 -0.84 1.37 -1.02
C LEU A 160 -1.50 0.63 -2.19
N ASP A 161 -2.72 1.02 -2.57
CA ASP A 161 -3.44 0.41 -3.70
C ASP A 161 -3.33 1.30 -4.95
N GLU A 162 -2.44 0.94 -5.88
CA GLU A 162 -2.12 1.64 -7.13
C GLU A 162 -1.83 3.14 -6.92
N PRO A 163 -0.84 3.51 -6.07
CA PRO A 163 -0.56 4.92 -5.74
C PRO A 163 -0.12 5.74 -6.95
N THR A 164 0.38 5.11 -8.02
CA THR A 164 0.83 5.82 -9.24
C THR A 164 -0.24 5.88 -10.33
N ALA A 165 -1.47 5.42 -10.05
CA ALA A 165 -2.53 5.42 -11.05
C ALA A 165 -2.88 6.84 -11.55
N GLY A 166 -2.83 7.04 -12.86
CA GLY A 166 -3.23 8.29 -13.50
C GLY A 166 -2.25 9.47 -13.34
N VAL A 167 -1.01 9.22 -12.89
CA VAL A 167 0.05 10.24 -12.85
C VAL A 167 1.01 10.10 -14.05
N SER A 168 1.73 11.19 -14.38
CA SER A 168 2.74 11.14 -15.43
C SER A 168 3.98 10.35 -14.99
N PRO A 169 4.81 9.83 -15.93
CA PRO A 169 6.01 9.06 -15.58
C PRO A 169 6.96 9.79 -14.63
N ILE A 170 7.20 11.08 -14.83
CA ILE A 170 8.09 11.88 -13.96
C ILE A 170 7.54 11.93 -12.54
N VAL A 171 6.23 12.16 -12.38
CA VAL A 171 5.56 12.21 -11.08
C VAL A 171 5.53 10.83 -10.41
N MET A 172 5.47 9.75 -11.21
CA MET A 172 5.56 8.38 -10.72
C MET A 172 6.92 8.11 -10.07
N ASP A 173 8.01 8.50 -10.74
CA ASP A 173 9.37 8.32 -10.22
C ASP A 173 9.53 9.11 -8.90
N GLU A 174 9.07 10.37 -8.85
CA GLU A 174 9.07 11.17 -7.61
C GLU A 174 8.28 10.49 -6.48
N LEU A 175 7.13 9.89 -6.79
CA LEU A 175 6.32 9.21 -5.78
C LEU A 175 6.98 7.92 -5.28
N PHE A 176 7.63 7.16 -6.16
CA PHE A 176 8.40 5.98 -5.76
C PHE A 176 9.59 6.37 -4.86
N ASP A 177 10.30 7.46 -5.17
CA ASP A 177 11.36 7.98 -4.31
C ASP A 177 10.83 8.30 -2.89
N ARG A 178 9.65 8.93 -2.79
CA ARG A 178 9.00 9.21 -1.50
C ARG A 178 8.58 7.93 -0.76
N ILE A 179 8.09 6.92 -1.48
CA ILE A 179 7.75 5.61 -0.89
C ILE A 179 9.00 4.94 -0.32
N ILE A 180 10.13 5.00 -1.04
CA ILE A 180 11.42 4.50 -0.54
C ILE A 180 11.85 5.26 0.73
N GLU A 181 11.72 6.58 0.76
CA GLU A 181 12.02 7.37 1.95
C GLU A 181 11.16 6.97 3.15
N VAL A 182 9.86 6.73 2.94
CA VAL A 182 8.96 6.21 3.99
C VAL A 182 9.43 4.84 4.49
N ALA A 183 9.78 3.91 3.58
CA ALA A 183 10.28 2.59 3.97
C ALA A 183 11.57 2.68 4.80
N ARG A 184 12.47 3.61 4.45
CA ARG A 184 13.72 3.88 5.20
C ARG A 184 13.50 4.34 6.64
N THR A 185 12.32 4.87 6.98
CA THR A 185 11.96 5.14 8.38
C THR A 185 11.69 3.88 9.19
N GLY A 186 11.72 2.70 8.56
CA GLY A 186 11.44 1.40 9.18
C GLY A 186 10.00 0.92 9.03
N ILE A 187 9.13 1.69 8.37
CA ILE A 187 7.74 1.29 8.11
C ILE A 187 7.72 0.32 6.91
N PRO A 188 7.30 -0.94 7.09
CA PRO A 188 7.10 -1.85 5.97
C PRO A 188 5.98 -1.37 5.05
N ILE A 189 6.17 -1.55 3.75
CA ILE A 189 5.22 -1.13 2.73
C ILE A 189 4.74 -2.33 1.93
N LEU A 190 3.42 -2.52 1.88
CA LEU A 190 2.77 -3.46 0.98
C LEU A 190 2.04 -2.67 -0.11
N MET A 191 2.46 -2.81 -1.36
CA MET A 191 1.94 -2.02 -2.46
C MET A 191 1.37 -2.91 -3.57
N VAL A 192 0.23 -2.51 -4.14
CA VAL A 192 -0.27 -3.04 -5.41
C VAL A 192 0.07 -2.03 -6.50
N GLU A 193 0.60 -2.50 -7.63
CA GLU A 193 0.88 -1.64 -8.78
C GLU A 193 0.53 -2.29 -10.12
N GLN A 194 0.14 -1.42 -11.06
CA GLN A 194 -0.08 -1.79 -12.45
C GLN A 194 1.20 -1.67 -13.27
N ASN A 195 2.04 -0.68 -12.99
CA ASN A 195 3.34 -0.48 -13.62
C ASN A 195 4.39 -1.44 -13.05
N ALA A 196 4.26 -2.73 -13.41
CA ALA A 196 4.97 -3.82 -12.78
C ALA A 196 6.50 -3.64 -12.81
N ARG A 197 7.07 -3.14 -13.92
CA ARG A 197 8.50 -2.97 -14.05
C ARG A 197 9.07 -2.00 -13.02
N GLN A 198 8.55 -0.76 -13.00
CA GLN A 198 9.04 0.28 -12.09
C GLN A 198 8.78 -0.09 -10.63
N ALA A 199 7.64 -0.71 -10.32
CA ALA A 199 7.34 -1.17 -8.98
C ALA A 199 8.31 -2.27 -8.50
N LEU A 200 8.67 -3.22 -9.36
CA LEU A 200 9.64 -4.26 -9.05
C LEU A 200 11.08 -3.74 -8.93
N GLU A 201 11.42 -2.61 -9.59
CA GLU A 201 12.73 -1.96 -9.47
C GLU A 201 13.01 -1.47 -8.04
N ILE A 202 11.97 -1.05 -7.30
CA ILE A 202 12.07 -0.59 -5.91
C ILE A 202 11.74 -1.66 -4.88
N ALA A 203 11.26 -2.84 -5.31
CA ALA A 203 10.77 -3.88 -4.42
C ALA A 203 11.88 -4.77 -3.88
N ASP A 204 11.91 -4.96 -2.56
CA ASP A 204 12.70 -6.03 -1.92
C ASP A 204 12.07 -7.40 -2.23
N LYS A 205 10.73 -7.46 -2.25
CA LYS A 205 9.95 -8.67 -2.54
C LYS A 205 8.80 -8.37 -3.51
N GLY A 206 8.62 -9.24 -4.48
CA GLY A 206 7.56 -9.16 -5.47
C GLY A 206 6.65 -10.38 -5.49
N PHE A 207 5.37 -10.16 -5.70
CA PHE A 207 4.36 -11.19 -5.90
C PHE A 207 3.70 -10.98 -7.26
N VAL A 208 3.93 -11.89 -8.20
CA VAL A 208 3.23 -11.88 -9.50
C VAL A 208 1.96 -12.69 -9.37
N MET A 209 0.81 -12.03 -9.38
CA MET A 209 -0.50 -12.67 -9.26
C MET A 209 -1.14 -12.94 -10.62
N VAL A 210 -1.74 -14.13 -10.75
CA VAL A 210 -2.56 -14.53 -11.90
C VAL A 210 -3.76 -15.29 -11.39
N GLN A 211 -4.96 -14.89 -11.79
CA GLN A 211 -6.22 -15.56 -11.43
C GLN A 211 -6.35 -15.88 -9.93
N GLY A 212 -6.02 -14.90 -9.08
CA GLY A 212 -6.16 -15.02 -7.63
C GLY A 212 -5.09 -15.85 -6.93
N ARG A 213 -4.02 -16.23 -7.60
CA ARG A 213 -2.91 -17.06 -7.08
C ARG A 213 -1.58 -16.36 -7.24
N ASN A 214 -0.63 -16.66 -6.37
CA ASN A 214 0.77 -16.33 -6.60
C ASN A 214 1.30 -17.21 -7.73
N ARG A 215 1.72 -16.62 -8.84
CA ARG A 215 2.38 -17.34 -9.93
C ARG A 215 3.89 -17.39 -9.72
N TYR A 216 4.46 -16.25 -9.31
CA TYR A 216 5.87 -16.11 -8.95
C TYR A 216 5.98 -15.29 -7.68
N THR A 217 6.96 -15.63 -6.85
CA THR A 217 7.31 -14.88 -5.65
C THR A 217 8.81 -14.94 -5.48
N ASP A 218 9.47 -13.79 -5.53
CA ASP A 218 10.91 -13.65 -5.39
C ASP A 218 11.26 -12.18 -5.07
N THR A 219 12.54 -11.84 -4.98
CA THR A 219 12.99 -10.45 -4.93
C THR A 219 12.60 -9.71 -6.20
N GLY A 220 12.37 -8.39 -6.11
CA GLY A 220 12.05 -7.57 -7.30
C GLY A 220 13.09 -7.75 -8.40
N ARG A 221 14.38 -7.76 -8.03
CA ARG A 221 15.50 -7.98 -8.96
C ARG A 221 15.45 -9.34 -9.67
N ALA A 222 15.13 -10.42 -8.96
CA ALA A 222 15.03 -11.75 -9.55
C ALA A 222 13.86 -11.84 -10.53
N LEU A 223 12.70 -11.28 -10.16
CA LEU A 223 11.53 -11.23 -11.04
C LEU A 223 11.77 -10.39 -12.31
N LEU A 224 12.50 -9.28 -12.20
CA LEU A 224 12.90 -8.46 -13.36
C LEU A 224 13.86 -9.19 -14.30
N ALA A 225 14.67 -10.11 -13.77
CA ALA A 225 15.60 -10.91 -14.54
C ALA A 225 14.96 -12.16 -15.17
N ASP A 226 13.83 -12.62 -14.66
CA ASP A 226 13.14 -13.82 -15.12
C ASP A 226 12.54 -13.64 -16.53
N PRO A 227 12.94 -14.47 -17.53
CA PRO A 227 12.46 -14.34 -18.91
C PRO A 227 10.96 -14.54 -19.07
N GLU A 228 10.34 -15.42 -18.27
CA GLU A 228 8.90 -15.69 -18.33
C GLU A 228 8.09 -14.53 -17.73
N VAL A 229 8.56 -13.97 -16.61
CA VAL A 229 7.96 -12.79 -15.99
C VAL A 229 8.06 -11.60 -16.95
N ARG A 230 9.22 -11.36 -17.54
CA ARG A 230 9.44 -10.29 -18.54
C ARG A 230 8.48 -10.41 -19.71
N LYS A 231 8.43 -11.57 -20.35
CA LYS A 231 7.58 -11.82 -21.52
C LYS A 231 6.09 -11.68 -21.21
N SER A 232 5.65 -12.14 -20.04
CA SER A 232 4.22 -12.25 -19.74
C SER A 232 3.64 -11.04 -19.01
N PHE A 233 4.47 -10.27 -18.27
CA PHE A 233 3.97 -9.24 -17.34
C PHE A 233 4.70 -7.89 -17.44
N LEU A 234 5.88 -7.79 -18.08
CA LEU A 234 6.67 -6.56 -18.12
C LEU A 234 6.75 -5.91 -19.51
N GLY A 235 6.02 -6.46 -20.51
CA GLY A 235 6.00 -5.91 -21.87
C GLY A 235 7.33 -6.09 -22.58
N GLY A 236 7.83 -7.33 -22.59
CA GLY A 236 9.12 -7.74 -23.16
C GLY A 236 9.36 -7.41 -24.61
#